data_b9faaa7e92cba51beaef7b413fb7ca09
#
_entry.id   b9faaa7e92cba51beaef7b413fb7ca09
#
_cell.length_a   1.000
_cell.length_b   1.000
_cell.length_c   1.000
_cell.angle_alpha   90.00
_cell.angle_beta   90.00
_cell.angle_gamma   90.00
#
_symmetry.space_group_name_H-M   'P 1'
#
loop_
_entity.id
_entity.type
_entity.pdbx_description
1 polymer ?
#
loop_
_entity_poly.entity_id
_entity_poly.type
_entity_poly.pdbx_seq_one_letter_code
_entity_poly.pdbx_strand_id
1 'polypeptide(L)'
;MTLPLAQLARDLLAWWDEHGRHDIPWKQARASGQPDPYGIWIAEVMLQQTQLQVALPYWLRWMEAFPTVDALAAADEQQVLLLWQGLGYYSRARRLHQAAQQLQGQPWPQDLEAWLALPGIGRSTAGSILSSAFDRPFAILDGNVKRVLARLTAFEQPPARHSAHFWTLSEQLLDRQLSLIHISEPTRPY
;
A
#
# COMPACT_ATOMS: atom_id res chain seq x y z
N MET A 1 -4.31 -23.81 20.88
CA MET A 1 -2.89 -23.39 20.95
C MET A 1 -2.85 -21.91 20.64
N THR A 2 -2.52 -21.06 21.60
CA THR A 2 -2.48 -19.61 21.40
C THR A 2 -1.19 -19.28 20.62
N LEU A 3 -1.31 -18.71 19.43
CA LEU A 3 -0.14 -18.27 18.66
C LEU A 3 0.63 -17.21 19.46
N PRO A 4 1.94 -17.33 19.62
CA PRO A 4 2.77 -16.31 20.26
C PRO A 4 2.97 -15.13 19.30
N LEU A 5 1.94 -14.27 19.15
CA LEU A 5 1.90 -13.18 18.16
C LEU A 5 3.12 -12.25 18.24
N ALA A 6 3.58 -11.96 19.46
CA ALA A 6 4.77 -11.12 19.63
C ALA A 6 6.06 -11.78 19.11
N GLN A 7 6.19 -13.12 19.25
CA GLN A 7 7.32 -13.84 18.67
C GLN A 7 7.21 -13.87 17.14
N LEU A 8 6.01 -14.15 16.62
CA LEU A 8 5.75 -14.17 15.19
C LEU A 8 6.06 -12.80 14.53
N ALA A 9 5.70 -11.70 15.19
CA ALA A 9 6.02 -10.35 14.69
C ALA A 9 7.55 -10.14 14.61
N ARG A 10 8.31 -10.53 15.65
CA ARG A 10 9.79 -10.43 15.64
C ARG A 10 10.41 -11.29 14.55
N ASP A 11 9.97 -12.54 14.41
CA ASP A 11 10.49 -13.46 13.41
C ASP A 11 10.21 -12.97 11.97
N LEU A 12 9.04 -12.37 11.77
CA LEU A 12 8.66 -11.79 10.49
C LEU A 12 9.51 -10.56 10.14
N LEU A 13 9.79 -9.70 11.10
CA LEU A 13 10.66 -8.53 10.91
C LEU A 13 12.10 -8.97 10.59
N ALA A 14 12.64 -9.93 11.35
CA ALA A 14 13.97 -10.49 11.10
C ALA A 14 14.06 -11.14 9.71
N TRP A 15 13.02 -11.88 9.31
CA TRP A 15 12.93 -12.45 7.96
C TRP A 15 12.88 -11.35 6.87
N TRP A 16 12.12 -10.27 7.12
CA TRP A 16 12.03 -9.15 6.21
C TRP A 16 13.37 -8.44 6.01
N ASP A 17 14.12 -8.21 7.08
CA ASP A 17 15.41 -7.55 7.01
C ASP A 17 16.40 -8.32 6.11
N GLU A 18 16.30 -9.64 6.06
CA GLU A 18 17.16 -10.50 5.24
C GLU A 18 16.61 -10.74 3.82
N HIS A 19 15.28 -10.89 3.68
CA HIS A 19 14.64 -11.38 2.45
C HIS A 19 13.71 -10.37 1.79
N GLY A 20 13.46 -9.23 2.42
CA GLY A 20 12.57 -8.20 1.92
C GLY A 20 13.11 -7.52 0.65
N ARG A 21 12.22 -6.96 -0.14
CA ARG A 21 12.60 -6.18 -1.32
C ARG A 21 12.87 -4.75 -0.92
N HIS A 22 14.15 -4.43 -0.68
CA HIS A 22 14.59 -3.11 -0.23
C HIS A 22 14.91 -2.16 -1.39
N ASP A 23 15.09 -2.66 -2.60
CA ASP A 23 15.52 -1.95 -3.81
C ASP A 23 14.34 -1.36 -4.63
N ILE A 24 13.12 -1.44 -4.14
CA ILE A 24 11.95 -0.93 -4.84
C ILE A 24 11.96 0.62 -4.79
N PRO A 25 11.84 1.33 -5.94
CA PRO A 25 12.08 2.77 -6.03
C PRO A 25 11.27 3.63 -5.04
N TRP A 26 9.98 3.33 -4.84
CA TRP A 26 9.13 4.09 -3.92
C TRP A 26 9.36 3.82 -2.44
N LYS A 27 10.18 2.79 -2.10
CA LYS A 27 10.63 2.53 -0.73
C LYS A 27 11.92 3.27 -0.39
N GLN A 28 12.61 3.78 -1.39
CA GLN A 28 13.85 4.52 -1.18
C GLN A 28 13.53 5.95 -0.72
N ALA A 29 14.30 6.43 0.25
CA ALA A 29 14.18 7.80 0.69
C ALA A 29 14.56 8.76 -0.45
N ARG A 30 13.85 9.88 -0.57
CA ARG A 30 14.26 10.99 -1.44
C ARG A 30 15.58 11.61 -0.94
N ALA A 31 16.14 12.54 -1.70
CA ALA A 31 17.31 13.33 -1.27
C ALA A 31 17.10 14.05 0.08
N SER A 32 15.84 14.27 0.48
CA SER A 32 15.45 14.79 1.80
C SER A 32 15.65 13.79 2.95
N GLY A 33 15.98 12.53 2.68
CA GLY A 33 16.04 11.46 3.67
C GLY A 33 14.68 10.90 4.10
N GLN A 34 13.58 11.37 3.50
CA GLN A 34 12.22 10.90 3.81
C GLN A 34 11.59 10.19 2.62
N PRO A 35 10.69 9.21 2.85
CA PRO A 35 9.90 8.57 1.80
C PRO A 35 9.04 9.60 1.07
N ASP A 36 8.75 9.30 -0.20
CA ASP A 36 7.85 10.11 -1.03
C ASP A 36 6.39 9.65 -0.89
N PRO A 37 5.52 10.40 -0.19
CA PRO A 37 4.11 10.03 -0.04
C PRO A 37 3.39 9.89 -1.38
N TYR A 38 3.73 10.73 -2.36
CA TYR A 38 3.14 10.66 -3.70
C TYR A 38 3.54 9.38 -4.42
N GLY A 39 4.82 9.08 -4.50
CA GLY A 39 5.32 7.87 -5.15
C GLY A 39 4.79 6.57 -4.50
N ILE A 40 4.70 6.55 -3.17
CA ILE A 40 4.11 5.44 -2.41
C ILE A 40 2.62 5.29 -2.74
N TRP A 41 1.84 6.36 -2.71
CA TRP A 41 0.41 6.32 -3.04
C TRP A 41 0.16 5.80 -4.46
N ILE A 42 0.90 6.30 -5.46
CA ILE A 42 0.81 5.82 -6.85
C ILE A 42 1.09 4.31 -6.90
N ALA A 43 2.16 3.85 -6.25
CA ALA A 43 2.53 2.45 -6.21
C ALA A 43 1.43 1.59 -5.58
N GLU A 44 0.88 2.00 -4.43
CA GLU A 44 -0.19 1.29 -3.73
C GLU A 44 -1.43 1.09 -4.63
N VAL A 45 -1.82 2.13 -5.38
CA VAL A 45 -2.96 2.04 -6.30
C VAL A 45 -2.63 1.16 -7.52
N MET A 46 -1.42 1.24 -8.08
CA MET A 46 -1.01 0.41 -9.20
C MET A 46 -0.91 -1.07 -8.83
N LEU A 47 -0.45 -1.37 -7.61
CA LEU A 47 -0.30 -2.74 -7.11
C LEU A 47 -1.62 -3.43 -6.73
N GLN A 48 -2.74 -2.70 -6.67
CA GLN A 48 -4.04 -3.34 -6.50
C GLN A 48 -4.32 -4.31 -7.65
N GLN A 49 -4.30 -5.62 -7.37
CA GLN A 49 -4.50 -6.70 -8.33
C GLN A 49 -3.49 -6.74 -9.51
N THR A 50 -2.34 -6.09 -9.37
CA THR A 50 -1.26 -6.07 -10.36
C THR A 50 0.03 -6.57 -9.72
N GLN A 51 0.80 -7.38 -10.43
CA GLN A 51 2.10 -7.86 -9.95
C GLN A 51 3.15 -6.76 -10.01
N LEU A 52 4.12 -6.79 -9.08
CA LEU A 52 5.20 -5.80 -9.00
C LEU A 52 5.95 -5.63 -10.32
N GLN A 53 6.32 -6.74 -10.96
CA GLN A 53 7.06 -6.73 -12.24
C GLN A 53 6.32 -6.01 -13.35
N VAL A 54 4.97 -6.07 -13.32
CA VAL A 54 4.12 -5.36 -14.28
C VAL A 54 3.95 -3.89 -13.88
N ALA A 55 3.74 -3.61 -12.59
CA ALA A 55 3.49 -2.25 -12.09
C ALA A 55 4.73 -1.35 -12.16
N LEU A 56 5.93 -1.88 -11.91
CA LEU A 56 7.17 -1.10 -11.83
C LEU A 56 7.47 -0.24 -13.07
N PRO A 57 7.45 -0.77 -14.31
CA PRO A 57 7.68 0.06 -15.50
C PRO A 57 6.59 1.10 -15.72
N TYR A 58 5.35 0.85 -15.27
CA TYR A 58 4.28 1.85 -15.31
C TYR A 58 4.51 2.94 -14.30
N TRP A 59 4.92 2.60 -13.10
CA TRP A 59 5.23 3.55 -12.05
C TRP A 59 6.37 4.50 -12.48
N LEU A 60 7.44 3.99 -13.07
CA LEU A 60 8.56 4.80 -13.56
C LEU A 60 8.09 5.82 -14.62
N ARG A 61 7.34 5.37 -15.63
CA ARG A 61 6.79 6.27 -16.67
C ARG A 61 5.80 7.29 -16.11
N TRP A 62 5.02 6.86 -15.09
CA TRP A 62 4.08 7.76 -14.42
C TRP A 62 4.80 8.87 -13.66
N MET A 63 5.85 8.53 -12.91
CA MET A 63 6.63 9.49 -12.15
C MET A 63 7.41 10.46 -13.04
N GLU A 64 7.80 10.03 -14.24
CA GLU A 64 8.39 10.90 -15.26
C GLU A 64 7.36 11.91 -15.82
N ALA A 65 6.15 11.45 -16.15
CA ALA A 65 5.10 12.28 -16.73
C ALA A 65 4.39 13.17 -15.70
N PHE A 66 4.16 12.64 -14.50
CA PHE A 66 3.48 13.32 -13.39
C PHE A 66 4.34 13.24 -12.13
N PRO A 67 5.40 14.04 -12.00
CA PRO A 67 6.37 13.93 -10.89
C PRO A 67 5.82 14.37 -9.53
N THR A 68 4.68 15.06 -9.50
CA THR A 68 4.04 15.56 -8.28
C THR A 68 2.52 15.38 -8.33
N VAL A 69 1.88 15.46 -7.17
CA VAL A 69 0.41 15.44 -7.07
C VAL A 69 -0.22 16.59 -7.85
N ASP A 70 0.41 17.76 -7.85
CA ASP A 70 -0.09 18.94 -8.59
C ASP A 70 0.01 18.73 -10.11
N ALA A 71 1.09 18.12 -10.59
CA ALA A 71 1.24 17.78 -12.00
C ALA A 71 0.16 16.76 -12.44
N LEU A 72 -0.13 15.76 -11.62
CA LEU A 72 -1.21 14.81 -11.87
C LEU A 72 -2.58 15.50 -11.84
N ALA A 73 -2.84 16.35 -10.85
CA ALA A 73 -4.11 17.07 -10.69
C ALA A 73 -4.42 18.00 -11.88
N ALA A 74 -3.39 18.64 -12.44
CA ALA A 74 -3.50 19.56 -13.58
C ALA A 74 -3.57 18.85 -14.94
N ALA A 75 -3.31 17.54 -14.99
CA ALA A 75 -3.30 16.76 -16.23
C ALA A 75 -4.72 16.59 -16.80
N ASP A 76 -4.81 16.39 -18.12
CA ASP A 76 -6.05 15.95 -18.76
C ASP A 76 -6.33 14.48 -18.42
N GLU A 77 -7.60 14.14 -18.16
CA GLU A 77 -8.01 12.75 -17.85
C GLU A 77 -7.58 11.77 -18.95
N GLN A 78 -7.60 12.19 -20.22
CA GLN A 78 -7.17 11.32 -21.32
C GLN A 78 -5.67 10.99 -21.24
N GLN A 79 -4.83 11.96 -20.87
CA GLN A 79 -3.40 11.74 -20.65
C GLN A 79 -3.16 10.73 -19.51
N VAL A 80 -3.91 10.87 -18.40
CA VAL A 80 -3.87 9.95 -17.26
C VAL A 80 -4.25 8.53 -17.71
N LEU A 81 -5.33 8.38 -18.47
CA LEU A 81 -5.79 7.09 -18.97
C LEU A 81 -4.85 6.45 -19.98
N LEU A 82 -4.19 7.25 -20.84
CA LEU A 82 -3.19 6.75 -21.80
C LEU A 82 -1.97 6.15 -21.07
N LEU A 83 -1.46 6.81 -20.03
CA LEU A 83 -0.34 6.29 -19.23
C LEU A 83 -0.74 5.05 -18.42
N TRP A 84 -2.02 4.90 -18.09
CA TRP A 84 -2.56 3.73 -17.38
C TRP A 84 -2.85 2.55 -18.31
N GLN A 85 -2.85 2.76 -19.63
CA GLN A 85 -3.25 1.76 -20.61
C GLN A 85 -2.39 0.48 -20.48
N GLY A 86 -3.04 -0.66 -20.28
CA GLY A 86 -2.42 -1.98 -20.07
C GLY A 86 -2.44 -2.46 -18.62
N LEU A 87 -2.62 -1.59 -17.61
CA LEU A 87 -2.79 -2.00 -16.22
C LEU A 87 -4.19 -2.55 -15.90
N GLY A 88 -5.18 -2.27 -16.75
CA GLY A 88 -6.58 -2.66 -16.51
C GLY A 88 -7.25 -1.84 -15.38
N TYR A 89 -8.54 -2.13 -15.15
CA TYR A 89 -9.32 -1.45 -14.09
C TYR A 89 -9.19 0.07 -14.11
N TYR A 90 -9.51 0.70 -15.23
CA TYR A 90 -9.37 2.15 -15.46
C TYR A 90 -10.06 3.05 -14.44
N SER A 91 -11.03 2.52 -13.70
CA SER A 91 -11.65 3.23 -12.57
C SER A 91 -10.65 3.61 -11.48
N ARG A 92 -9.53 2.86 -11.33
CA ARG A 92 -8.44 3.22 -10.41
C ARG A 92 -7.75 4.50 -10.86
N ALA A 93 -7.42 4.60 -12.15
CA ALA A 93 -6.78 5.80 -12.71
C ALA A 93 -7.66 7.05 -12.57
N ARG A 94 -8.97 6.93 -12.86
CA ARG A 94 -9.91 8.04 -12.69
C ARG A 94 -10.02 8.48 -11.24
N ARG A 95 -10.17 7.53 -10.30
CA ARG A 95 -10.23 7.86 -8.87
C ARG A 95 -8.93 8.46 -8.36
N LEU A 96 -7.77 7.96 -8.84
CA LEU A 96 -6.46 8.51 -8.53
C LEU A 96 -6.35 9.98 -8.97
N HIS A 97 -6.78 10.28 -10.20
CA HIS A 97 -6.82 11.64 -10.73
C HIS A 97 -7.76 12.56 -9.92
N GLN A 98 -8.98 12.09 -9.63
CA GLN A 98 -9.93 12.83 -8.79
C GLN A 98 -9.37 13.09 -7.38
N ALA A 99 -8.69 12.11 -6.78
CA ALA A 99 -8.05 12.29 -5.48
C ALA A 99 -6.88 13.29 -5.55
N ALA A 100 -6.10 13.26 -6.63
CA ALA A 100 -5.03 14.25 -6.85
C ALA A 100 -5.59 15.68 -6.94
N GLN A 101 -6.70 15.88 -7.62
CA GLN A 101 -7.39 17.18 -7.69
C GLN A 101 -7.86 17.69 -6.32
N GLN A 102 -8.28 16.77 -5.43
CA GLN A 102 -8.65 17.14 -4.05
C GLN A 102 -7.44 17.47 -3.17
N LEU A 103 -6.29 16.85 -3.45
CA LEU A 103 -5.04 17.07 -2.72
C LEU A 103 -4.21 18.24 -3.24
N GLN A 104 -4.55 18.78 -4.40
CA GLN A 104 -3.80 19.87 -5.04
C GLN A 104 -3.67 21.07 -4.11
N GLY A 105 -2.44 21.51 -3.85
CA GLY A 105 -2.15 22.63 -2.96
C GLY A 105 -2.45 22.37 -1.47
N GLN A 106 -2.81 21.16 -1.09
CA GLN A 106 -3.07 20.79 0.29
C GLN A 106 -1.88 20.05 0.91
N PRO A 107 -1.70 20.11 2.23
CA PRO A 107 -0.76 19.24 2.92
C PRO A 107 -1.24 17.79 2.81
N TRP A 108 -0.28 16.85 2.85
CA TRP A 108 -0.61 15.42 2.87
C TRP A 108 -1.45 15.07 4.11
N PRO A 109 -2.53 14.27 3.94
CA PRO A 109 -3.31 13.78 5.07
C PRO A 109 -2.44 13.01 6.08
N GLN A 110 -2.62 13.27 7.37
CA GLN A 110 -1.84 12.67 8.44
C GLN A 110 -2.62 11.63 9.26
N ASP A 111 -3.89 11.41 8.93
CA ASP A 111 -4.78 10.49 9.63
C ASP A 111 -5.55 9.60 8.65
N LEU A 112 -6.11 8.52 9.20
CA LEU A 112 -6.81 7.50 8.42
C LEU A 112 -8.09 8.04 7.78
N GLU A 113 -8.84 8.88 8.48
CA GLU A 113 -10.14 9.40 8.04
C GLU A 113 -9.97 10.30 6.82
N ALA A 114 -8.98 11.18 6.84
CA ALA A 114 -8.67 12.06 5.73
C ALA A 114 -8.25 11.28 4.47
N TRP A 115 -7.47 10.19 4.62
CA TRP A 115 -7.16 9.30 3.50
C TRP A 115 -8.39 8.55 2.98
N LEU A 116 -9.26 8.06 3.87
CA LEU A 116 -10.49 7.35 3.50
C LEU A 116 -11.51 8.23 2.78
N ALA A 117 -11.47 9.55 2.99
CA ALA A 117 -12.32 10.50 2.29
C ALA A 117 -11.95 10.65 0.80
N LEU A 118 -10.73 10.26 0.41
CA LEU A 118 -10.26 10.38 -0.97
C LEU A 118 -10.82 9.27 -1.88
N PRO A 119 -11.16 9.59 -3.13
CA PRO A 119 -11.67 8.60 -4.09
C PRO A 119 -10.72 7.42 -4.29
N GLY A 120 -11.24 6.20 -4.16
CA GLY A 120 -10.49 4.97 -4.45
C GLY A 120 -9.56 4.49 -3.36
N ILE A 121 -9.51 5.14 -2.22
CA ILE A 121 -8.68 4.75 -1.08
C ILE A 121 -9.50 4.01 -0.04
N GLY A 122 -9.17 2.72 0.14
CA GLY A 122 -9.73 1.89 1.19
C GLY A 122 -8.81 1.82 2.41
N ARG A 123 -9.31 1.21 3.51
CA ARG A 123 -8.60 1.11 4.78
C ARG A 123 -7.18 0.52 4.66
N SER A 124 -7.00 -0.56 3.88
CA SER A 124 -5.67 -1.15 3.65
C SER A 124 -4.73 -0.21 2.91
N THR A 125 -5.20 0.45 1.86
CA THR A 125 -4.40 1.40 1.08
C THR A 125 -4.00 2.60 1.94
N ALA A 126 -4.96 3.18 2.68
CA ALA A 126 -4.69 4.27 3.61
C ALA A 126 -3.69 3.88 4.70
N GLY A 127 -3.86 2.69 5.30
CA GLY A 127 -2.94 2.15 6.30
C GLY A 127 -1.53 1.95 5.75
N SER A 128 -1.41 1.41 4.53
CA SER A 128 -0.12 1.22 3.86
C SER A 128 0.59 2.54 3.57
N ILE A 129 -0.13 3.54 3.08
CA ILE A 129 0.43 4.88 2.84
C ILE A 129 0.89 5.52 4.14
N LEU A 130 0.05 5.49 5.18
CA LEU A 130 0.37 6.08 6.49
C LEU A 130 1.59 5.41 7.14
N SER A 131 1.71 4.09 7.03
CA SER A 131 2.86 3.36 7.54
C SER A 131 4.12 3.64 6.74
N SER A 132 4.06 3.55 5.42
CA SER A 132 5.25 3.62 4.56
C SER A 132 5.76 5.05 4.35
N ALA A 133 4.88 6.05 4.32
CA ALA A 133 5.25 7.43 4.04
C ALA A 133 5.40 8.29 5.28
N PHE A 134 4.69 7.99 6.36
CA PHE A 134 4.59 8.85 7.55
C PHE A 134 4.97 8.14 8.85
N ASP A 135 5.46 6.91 8.76
CA ASP A 135 5.90 6.13 9.93
C ASP A 135 4.80 6.00 11.01
N ARG A 136 3.55 5.81 10.57
CA ARG A 136 2.38 5.65 11.45
C ARG A 136 2.01 4.18 11.59
N PRO A 137 1.76 3.66 12.81
CA PRO A 137 1.48 2.25 13.04
C PRO A 137 0.03 1.87 12.67
N PHE A 138 -0.23 1.67 11.39
CA PHE A 138 -1.52 1.22 10.88
C PHE A 138 -1.46 -0.20 10.33
N ALA A 139 -2.37 -1.04 10.77
CA ALA A 139 -2.54 -2.37 10.23
C ALA A 139 -3.12 -2.33 8.82
N ILE A 140 -2.75 -3.33 8.02
CA ILE A 140 -3.29 -3.54 6.68
C ILE A 140 -3.91 -4.94 6.57
N LEU A 141 -4.88 -5.08 5.70
CA LEU A 141 -5.52 -6.37 5.43
C LEU A 141 -5.94 -6.45 3.96
N ASP A 142 -5.00 -6.85 3.12
CA ASP A 142 -5.31 -7.22 1.73
C ASP A 142 -5.59 -8.72 1.60
N GLY A 143 -5.80 -9.20 0.37
CA GLY A 143 -6.04 -10.62 0.11
C GLY A 143 -4.84 -11.52 0.46
N ASN A 144 -3.61 -11.00 0.38
CA ASN A 144 -2.39 -11.75 0.70
C ASN A 144 -2.20 -11.87 2.19
N VAL A 145 -2.30 -10.75 2.93
CA VAL A 145 -2.25 -10.73 4.40
C VAL A 145 -3.31 -11.66 4.98
N LYS A 146 -4.55 -11.57 4.49
CA LYS A 146 -5.64 -12.45 4.93
C LYS A 146 -5.30 -13.93 4.71
N ARG A 147 -4.75 -14.29 3.54
CA ARG A 147 -4.35 -15.66 3.24
C ARG A 147 -3.22 -16.16 4.13
N VAL A 148 -2.21 -15.31 4.40
CA VAL A 148 -1.11 -15.66 5.32
C VAL A 148 -1.62 -15.87 6.73
N LEU A 149 -2.41 -14.92 7.25
CA LEU A 149 -3.00 -15.02 8.58
C LEU A 149 -3.89 -16.27 8.74
N ALA A 150 -4.71 -16.59 7.73
CA ALA A 150 -5.54 -17.79 7.75
C ALA A 150 -4.70 -19.08 7.86
N ARG A 151 -3.57 -19.16 7.16
CA ARG A 151 -2.66 -20.30 7.23
C ARG A 151 -1.95 -20.37 8.58
N LEU A 152 -1.45 -19.26 9.09
CA LEU A 152 -0.75 -19.18 10.38
C LEU A 152 -1.67 -19.57 11.55
N THR A 153 -2.95 -19.25 11.45
CA THR A 153 -3.93 -19.56 12.50
C THR A 153 -4.67 -20.88 12.28
N ALA A 154 -4.32 -21.64 11.22
CA ALA A 154 -5.05 -22.85 10.81
C ALA A 154 -6.57 -22.59 10.71
N PHE A 155 -6.97 -21.43 10.17
CA PHE A 155 -8.36 -21.03 10.08
C PHE A 155 -9.10 -21.85 9.02
N GLU A 156 -10.08 -22.64 9.45
CA GLU A 156 -10.75 -23.65 8.60
C GLU A 156 -11.87 -23.09 7.73
N GLN A 157 -12.41 -21.92 8.09
CA GLN A 157 -13.52 -21.33 7.34
C GLN A 157 -13.03 -20.43 6.18
N PRO A 158 -13.87 -20.13 5.17
CA PRO A 158 -13.49 -19.24 4.08
C PRO A 158 -13.09 -17.86 4.59
N PRO A 159 -11.81 -17.43 4.46
CA PRO A 159 -11.30 -16.17 5.05
C PRO A 159 -12.02 -14.92 4.54
N ALA A 160 -12.58 -14.97 3.32
CA ALA A 160 -13.29 -13.86 2.70
C ALA A 160 -14.50 -13.39 3.54
N ARG A 161 -15.16 -14.31 4.26
CA ARG A 161 -16.35 -14.02 5.08
C ARG A 161 -16.04 -13.54 6.50
N HIS A 162 -14.78 -13.57 6.90
CA HIS A 162 -14.33 -13.30 8.28
C HIS A 162 -13.36 -12.12 8.36
N SER A 163 -13.59 -11.07 7.58
CA SER A 163 -12.69 -9.93 7.50
C SER A 163 -12.45 -9.24 8.84
N ALA A 164 -13.47 -9.11 9.69
CA ALA A 164 -13.33 -8.50 11.02
C ALA A 164 -12.32 -9.26 11.90
N HIS A 165 -12.40 -10.60 11.91
CA HIS A 165 -11.44 -11.45 12.63
C HIS A 165 -9.99 -11.21 12.18
N PHE A 166 -9.77 -11.16 10.87
CA PHE A 166 -8.43 -10.95 10.31
C PHE A 166 -7.92 -9.51 10.49
N TRP A 167 -8.80 -8.52 10.55
CA TRP A 167 -8.42 -7.17 10.95
C TRP A 167 -7.89 -7.15 12.39
N THR A 168 -8.60 -7.77 13.32
CA THR A 168 -8.14 -7.90 14.72
C THR A 168 -6.78 -8.59 14.81
N LEU A 169 -6.57 -9.69 14.07
CA LEU A 169 -5.28 -10.37 14.05
C LEU A 169 -4.17 -9.48 13.45
N SER A 170 -4.44 -8.77 12.37
CA SER A 170 -3.48 -7.86 11.77
C SER A 170 -3.08 -6.72 12.72
N GLU A 171 -4.05 -6.17 13.46
CA GLU A 171 -3.82 -5.14 14.49
C GLU A 171 -3.02 -5.66 15.69
N GLN A 172 -3.20 -6.92 16.05
CA GLN A 172 -2.43 -7.57 17.14
C GLN A 172 -0.99 -7.89 16.75
N LEU A 173 -0.74 -8.12 15.46
CA LEU A 173 0.60 -8.38 14.92
C LEU A 173 1.38 -7.09 14.64
N LEU A 174 0.71 -5.97 14.65
CA LEU A 174 1.33 -4.66 14.41
C LEU A 174 2.31 -4.35 15.53
N ASP A 175 3.59 -4.20 15.19
CA ASP A 175 4.56 -3.63 16.10
C ASP A 175 4.35 -2.11 16.16
N ARG A 176 3.90 -1.62 17.31
CA ARG A 176 3.63 -0.19 17.50
C ARG A 176 4.89 0.65 17.67
N GLN A 177 6.04 0.02 17.86
CA GLN A 177 7.34 0.69 17.93
C GLN A 177 8.04 0.76 16.58
N LEU A 178 7.70 -0.17 15.67
CA LEU A 178 8.17 -0.22 14.30
C LEU A 178 6.96 -0.06 13.39
N SER A 179 6.77 1.11 12.82
CA SER A 179 5.61 1.42 11.97
C SER A 179 5.62 0.71 10.62
N LEU A 180 6.75 0.22 10.17
CA LEU A 180 6.88 -0.49 8.90
C LEU A 180 6.23 -1.87 8.96
N ILE A 181 4.99 -1.96 8.44
CA ILE A 181 4.32 -3.24 8.22
C ILE A 181 4.85 -3.85 6.94
N HIS A 182 5.81 -4.75 7.09
CA HIS A 182 6.41 -5.44 5.96
C HIS A 182 5.62 -6.65 5.46
N ILE A 183 4.46 -6.94 6.06
CA ILE A 183 3.60 -8.10 5.71
C ILE A 183 2.90 -7.94 4.36
N SER A 184 2.85 -6.74 3.79
CA SER A 184 2.00 -6.42 2.65
C SER A 184 2.60 -6.66 1.28
N GLU A 185 3.81 -7.17 1.17
CA GLU A 185 4.31 -7.53 -0.15
C GLU A 185 3.51 -8.71 -0.71
N PRO A 186 3.00 -8.61 -1.94
CA PRO A 186 2.30 -9.72 -2.58
C PRO A 186 3.28 -10.87 -2.81
N THR A 187 3.43 -11.73 -1.82
CA THR A 187 4.09 -13.02 -1.97
C THR A 187 3.20 -13.92 -2.80
N ARG A 188 3.18 -13.75 -4.13
CA ARG A 188 2.82 -14.85 -5.00
C ARG A 188 4.11 -15.63 -5.27
N PRO A 189 4.26 -16.86 -4.79
CA PRO A 189 5.19 -17.79 -5.42
C PRO A 189 4.69 -17.98 -6.86
N TYR A 190 5.60 -18.08 -7.78
CA TYR A 190 5.39 -18.43 -9.18
C TYR A 190 4.60 -19.74 -9.32
#